data_ee7afe0a85f58b875b1fcc569bbda800
#
_entry.id   ee7afe0a85f58b875b1fcc569bbda800
#
_cell.length_a   1.000
_cell.length_b   1.000
_cell.length_c   1.000
_cell.angle_alpha   90.00
_cell.angle_beta   90.00
_cell.angle_gamma   90.00
#
_symmetry.space_group_name_H-M   'P 1'
#
loop_
_entity.id
_entity.type
_entity.pdbx_description
1 polymer ?
#
loop_
_entity_poly.entity_id
_entity_poly.type
_entity_poly.pdbx_seq_one_letter_code
_entity_poly.pdbx_strand_id
1 'polypeptide(L)'
;MKKAPVKVLTKLQKMWLKAKLSDPKIRLFIDENSLAELSGRLADIPPLYRNEQFRFTDRFSDSDNFLSEDYIRIFRRALEAMKGRKIVWIEFVSGHGKRMSGKFVLLKMEYSPKNDKFRAYCFHLRHDRINDSGIINIGRITKIVYTGRVFRTPVSMEKYFSIDTGVL
;
A
#
# COMPACT_ATOMS: atom_id res chain seq x y z
N MET A 1 -5.02 -6.79 35.32
CA MET A 1 -4.86 -7.10 33.87
C MET A 1 -3.75 -8.13 33.72
N LYS A 2 -4.05 -9.33 33.24
CA LYS A 2 -3.02 -10.33 32.91
C LYS A 2 -2.26 -9.89 31.65
N LYS A 3 -0.95 -9.63 31.75
CA LYS A 3 -0.10 -9.38 30.58
C LYS A 3 -0.14 -10.62 29.69
N ALA A 4 -0.45 -10.44 28.40
CA ALA A 4 -0.36 -11.52 27.43
C ALA A 4 1.09 -12.06 27.41
N PRO A 5 1.28 -13.39 27.32
CA PRO A 5 2.62 -13.96 27.30
C PRO A 5 3.41 -13.43 26.10
N VAL A 6 4.64 -13.01 26.33
CA VAL A 6 5.56 -12.58 25.27
C VAL A 6 5.87 -13.78 24.39
N LYS A 7 5.34 -13.81 23.19
CA LYS A 7 5.61 -14.88 22.22
C LYS A 7 7.02 -14.69 21.63
N VAL A 8 7.95 -15.55 22.00
CA VAL A 8 9.31 -15.52 21.46
C VAL A 8 9.30 -16.08 20.03
N LEU A 9 9.87 -15.32 19.08
CA LEU A 9 10.01 -15.79 17.70
C LEU A 9 11.02 -16.95 17.62
N THR A 10 10.69 -17.99 16.87
CA THR A 10 11.61 -19.08 16.53
C THR A 10 12.76 -18.59 15.64
N LYS A 11 13.83 -19.35 15.53
CA LYS A 11 14.96 -19.04 14.63
C LYS A 11 14.47 -18.86 13.19
N LEU A 12 13.62 -19.76 12.70
CA LEU A 12 13.07 -19.70 11.33
C LEU A 12 12.23 -18.43 11.10
N GLN A 13 11.38 -18.04 12.06
CA GLN A 13 10.61 -16.80 11.98
C GLN A 13 11.51 -15.56 11.94
N LYS A 14 12.60 -15.54 12.72
CA LYS A 14 13.58 -14.45 12.68
C LYS A 14 14.29 -14.37 11.33
N MET A 15 14.72 -15.50 10.76
CA MET A 15 15.34 -15.56 9.43
C MET A 15 14.37 -15.09 8.32
N TRP A 16 13.11 -15.49 8.40
CA TRP A 16 12.08 -15.03 7.47
C TRP A 16 11.83 -13.54 7.60
N LEU A 17 11.70 -13.03 8.82
CA LEU A 17 11.52 -11.60 9.08
C LEU A 17 12.71 -10.79 8.54
N LYS A 18 13.95 -11.27 8.77
CA LYS A 18 15.17 -10.64 8.23
C LYS A 18 15.12 -10.52 6.70
N ALA A 19 14.69 -11.59 6.01
CA ALA A 19 14.54 -11.57 4.56
C ALA A 19 13.47 -10.56 4.11
N LYS A 20 12.34 -10.45 4.84
CA LYS A 20 11.29 -9.47 4.53
C LYS A 20 11.71 -8.02 4.76
N LEU A 21 12.50 -7.74 5.81
CA LEU A 21 13.03 -6.39 6.06
C LEU A 21 14.01 -5.92 4.97
N SER A 22 14.57 -6.84 4.20
CA SER A 22 15.44 -6.52 3.06
C SER A 22 14.69 -6.21 1.76
N ASP A 23 13.36 -6.42 1.72
CA ASP A 23 12.53 -6.06 0.56
C ASP A 23 12.32 -4.54 0.53
N PRO A 24 12.65 -3.83 -0.57
CA PRO A 24 12.42 -2.38 -0.67
C PRO A 24 10.98 -1.96 -0.38
N LYS A 25 10.00 -2.80 -0.68
CA LYS A 25 8.58 -2.54 -0.45
C LYS A 25 8.20 -2.46 1.04
N ILE A 26 9.06 -2.95 1.94
CA ILE A 26 8.78 -2.88 3.38
C ILE A 26 8.68 -1.44 3.87
N ARG A 27 9.44 -0.52 3.25
CA ARG A 27 9.42 0.92 3.54
C ARG A 27 8.07 1.59 3.27
N LEU A 28 7.21 0.95 2.50
CA LEU A 28 5.83 1.43 2.28
C LEU A 28 4.96 1.27 3.53
N PHE A 29 5.28 0.33 4.41
CA PHE A 29 4.45 -0.09 5.54
C PHE A 29 5.06 0.24 6.90
N ILE A 30 6.39 0.36 6.98
CA ILE A 30 7.15 0.58 8.22
C ILE A 30 7.99 1.85 8.06
N ASP A 31 8.01 2.69 9.11
CA ASP A 31 8.85 3.88 9.14
C ASP A 31 10.34 3.51 9.33
N GLU A 32 11.23 4.48 9.02
CA GLU A 32 12.68 4.26 9.03
C GLU A 32 13.22 3.89 10.41
N ASN A 33 12.69 4.50 11.47
CA ASN A 33 13.15 4.24 12.84
C ASN A 33 12.79 2.81 13.25
N SER A 34 11.55 2.40 13.02
CA SER A 34 11.08 1.04 13.28
C SER A 34 11.84 0.01 12.43
N LEU A 35 12.13 0.34 11.17
CA LEU A 35 12.90 -0.52 10.27
C LEU A 35 14.33 -0.69 10.76
N ALA A 36 15.00 0.39 11.17
CA ALA A 36 16.34 0.36 11.72
C ALA A 36 16.41 -0.44 13.02
N GLU A 37 15.46 -0.23 13.93
CA GLU A 37 15.37 -0.96 15.20
C GLU A 37 15.21 -2.47 14.97
N LEU A 38 14.24 -2.86 14.11
CA LEU A 38 13.99 -4.27 13.79
C LEU A 38 15.21 -4.93 13.11
N SER A 39 15.84 -4.20 12.19
CA SER A 39 17.04 -4.68 11.49
C SER A 39 18.21 -4.87 12.45
N GLY A 40 18.42 -3.95 13.41
CA GLY A 40 19.42 -4.04 14.44
C GLY A 40 19.19 -5.25 15.37
N ARG A 41 17.95 -5.48 15.80
CA ARG A 41 17.59 -6.65 16.62
C ARG A 41 17.83 -8.00 15.93
N LEU A 42 17.91 -8.00 14.61
CA LEU A 42 18.15 -9.18 13.78
C LEU A 42 19.54 -9.16 13.11
N ALA A 43 20.49 -8.36 13.61
CA ALA A 43 21.81 -8.19 12.97
C ALA A 43 22.52 -9.53 12.78
N ASP A 44 22.57 -10.35 13.84
CA ASP A 44 23.27 -11.64 13.84
C ASP A 44 22.47 -12.80 13.24
N ILE A 45 21.26 -12.53 12.75
CA ILE A 45 20.41 -13.56 12.14
C ILE A 45 20.60 -13.54 10.62
N PRO A 46 20.99 -14.65 9.97
CA PRO A 46 21.03 -14.72 8.53
C PRO A 46 19.62 -14.67 7.96
N PRO A 47 19.40 -14.02 6.80
CA PRO A 47 18.09 -14.05 6.15
C PRO A 47 17.77 -15.46 5.64
N LEU A 48 16.49 -15.81 5.58
CA LEU A 48 16.05 -17.10 5.04
C LEU A 48 16.38 -17.24 3.55
N TYR A 49 16.29 -16.15 2.83
CA TYR A 49 16.67 -16.01 1.42
C TYR A 49 17.10 -14.56 1.16
N ARG A 50 17.79 -14.34 0.04
CA ARG A 50 18.14 -13.02 -0.47
C ARG A 50 17.46 -12.79 -1.81
N ASN A 51 17.00 -11.59 -2.08
CA ASN A 51 16.29 -11.25 -3.33
C ASN A 51 17.14 -11.53 -4.57
N GLU A 52 18.47 -11.37 -4.48
CA GLU A 52 19.42 -11.61 -5.57
C GLU A 52 19.50 -13.10 -5.99
N GLN A 53 19.02 -14.02 -5.14
CA GLN A 53 18.95 -15.45 -5.44
C GLN A 53 17.80 -15.79 -6.39
N PHE A 54 16.87 -14.86 -6.63
CA PHE A 54 15.71 -15.08 -7.49
C PHE A 54 15.77 -14.21 -8.72
N ARG A 55 15.61 -14.84 -9.90
CA ARG A 55 15.34 -14.13 -11.13
C ARG A 55 13.83 -14.10 -11.35
N PHE A 56 13.27 -12.92 -11.38
CA PHE A 56 11.87 -12.73 -11.72
C PHE A 56 11.75 -12.69 -13.25
N THR A 57 11.06 -13.67 -13.81
CA THR A 57 10.63 -13.68 -15.21
C THR A 57 9.27 -12.99 -15.32
N ASP A 58 8.94 -12.45 -16.48
CA ASP A 58 7.66 -11.79 -16.78
C ASP A 58 7.38 -10.48 -16.01
N ARG A 59 8.39 -9.84 -15.43
CA ARG A 59 8.25 -8.46 -14.94
C ARG A 59 8.43 -7.48 -16.10
N PHE A 60 7.46 -6.59 -16.27
CA PHE A 60 7.64 -5.46 -17.17
C PHE A 60 8.64 -4.46 -16.57
N SER A 61 9.40 -3.79 -17.46
CA SER A 61 10.43 -2.81 -17.08
C SER A 61 9.89 -1.51 -16.44
N ASP A 62 8.57 -1.33 -16.43
CA ASP A 62 7.87 -0.13 -15.97
C ASP A 62 7.27 -0.35 -14.56
N SER A 63 8.11 -0.75 -13.59
CA SER A 63 7.72 -0.92 -12.19
C SER A 63 7.60 0.42 -11.46
N ASP A 64 6.85 0.44 -10.34
CA ASP A 64 6.83 1.60 -9.46
C ASP A 64 8.19 1.79 -8.77
N ASN A 65 8.59 3.06 -8.56
CA ASN A 65 9.83 3.36 -7.85
C ASN A 65 9.61 3.33 -6.33
N PHE A 66 9.69 2.13 -5.75
CA PHE A 66 9.49 1.89 -4.31
C PHE A 66 10.53 2.55 -3.40
N LEU A 67 11.64 3.05 -3.96
CA LEU A 67 12.70 3.75 -3.20
C LEU A 67 12.51 5.27 -3.20
N SER A 68 11.61 5.79 -4.03
CA SER A 68 11.31 7.23 -4.06
C SER A 68 10.58 7.66 -2.79
N GLU A 69 11.11 8.65 -2.10
CA GLU A 69 10.47 9.23 -0.91
C GLU A 69 9.08 9.81 -1.22
N ASP A 70 8.89 10.39 -2.40
CA ASP A 70 7.59 10.89 -2.85
C ASP A 70 6.60 9.74 -3.04
N TYR A 71 7.05 8.63 -3.65
CA TYR A 71 6.21 7.44 -3.80
C TYR A 71 5.82 6.87 -2.44
N ILE A 72 6.77 6.69 -1.52
CA ILE A 72 6.53 6.18 -0.16
C ILE A 72 5.51 7.06 0.56
N ARG A 73 5.70 8.38 0.49
CA ARG A 73 4.78 9.35 1.11
C ARG A 73 3.36 9.25 0.54
N ILE A 74 3.24 9.18 -0.78
CA ILE A 74 1.94 9.07 -1.47
C ILE A 74 1.27 7.73 -1.11
N PHE A 75 2.01 6.63 -1.16
CA PHE A 75 1.51 5.31 -0.80
C PHE A 75 0.97 5.27 0.64
N ARG A 76 1.76 5.74 1.61
CA ARG A 76 1.35 5.76 3.02
C ARG A 76 0.10 6.61 3.24
N ARG A 77 0.01 7.78 2.60
CA ARG A 77 -1.20 8.62 2.65
C ARG A 77 -2.41 7.94 2.02
N ALA A 78 -2.23 7.27 0.89
CA ALA A 78 -3.30 6.52 0.25
C ALA A 78 -3.77 5.34 1.13
N LEU A 79 -2.85 4.59 1.73
CA LEU A 79 -3.15 3.50 2.65
C LEU A 79 -3.92 3.98 3.89
N GLU A 80 -3.48 5.10 4.49
CA GLU A 80 -4.17 5.72 5.63
C GLU A 80 -5.56 6.23 5.25
N ALA A 81 -5.69 6.87 4.09
CA ALA A 81 -6.98 7.34 3.59
C ALA A 81 -7.96 6.18 3.38
N MET A 82 -7.48 5.08 2.80
CA MET A 82 -8.27 3.87 2.60
C MET A 82 -8.74 3.28 3.94
N LYS A 83 -7.82 3.06 4.89
CA LYS A 83 -8.15 2.49 6.20
C LYS A 83 -9.14 3.37 6.98
N GLY A 84 -9.01 4.69 6.89
CA GLY A 84 -9.87 5.66 7.57
C GLY A 84 -11.11 6.06 6.77
N ARG A 85 -11.34 5.47 5.59
CA ARG A 85 -12.42 5.88 4.66
C ARG A 85 -12.45 7.40 4.43
N LYS A 86 -11.25 8.02 4.40
CA LYS A 86 -11.11 9.46 4.26
C LYS A 86 -11.35 9.89 2.81
N ILE A 87 -12.09 11.00 2.63
CA ILE A 87 -12.20 11.64 1.32
C ILE A 87 -10.89 12.38 1.05
N VAL A 88 -10.26 12.10 -0.08
CA VAL A 88 -9.01 12.71 -0.50
C VAL A 88 -9.17 13.45 -1.82
N TRP A 89 -8.45 14.57 -1.96
CA TRP A 89 -8.19 15.18 -3.25
C TRP A 89 -6.95 14.53 -3.85
N ILE A 90 -7.06 14.01 -5.07
CA ILE A 90 -5.96 13.37 -5.78
C ILE A 90 -5.73 14.09 -7.11
N GLU A 91 -4.46 14.37 -7.41
CA GLU A 91 -3.98 14.76 -8.73
C GLU A 91 -3.12 13.63 -9.28
N PHE A 92 -3.36 13.20 -10.51
CA PHE A 92 -2.66 12.09 -11.13
C PHE A 92 -2.60 12.21 -12.65
N VAL A 93 -1.69 11.45 -13.27
CA VAL A 93 -1.57 11.36 -14.71
C VAL A 93 -2.26 10.08 -15.19
N SER A 94 -3.24 10.19 -16.08
CA SER A 94 -3.94 9.04 -16.65
C SER A 94 -3.02 8.18 -17.53
N GLY A 95 -3.51 6.99 -17.94
CA GLY A 95 -2.78 6.11 -18.86
C GLY A 95 -2.43 6.76 -20.21
N HIS A 96 -3.20 7.77 -20.61
CA HIS A 96 -3.02 8.52 -21.85
C HIS A 96 -2.26 9.85 -21.65
N GLY A 97 -1.57 10.04 -20.51
CA GLY A 97 -0.78 11.23 -20.23
C GLY A 97 -1.58 12.46 -19.81
N LYS A 98 -2.91 12.38 -19.71
CA LYS A 98 -3.76 13.51 -19.31
C LYS A 98 -3.69 13.72 -17.80
N ARG A 99 -3.46 14.95 -17.36
CA ARG A 99 -3.57 15.35 -15.95
C ARG A 99 -5.03 15.37 -15.52
N MET A 100 -5.32 14.71 -14.43
CA MET A 100 -6.65 14.61 -13.84
C MET A 100 -6.58 14.94 -12.37
N SER A 101 -7.68 15.47 -11.83
CA SER A 101 -7.80 15.74 -10.41
C SER A 101 -9.25 15.63 -9.95
N GLY A 102 -9.44 15.33 -8.67
CA GLY A 102 -10.78 15.23 -8.12
C GLY A 102 -10.79 14.74 -6.68
N LYS A 103 -11.99 14.59 -6.12
CA LYS A 103 -12.23 13.97 -4.82
C LYS A 103 -12.45 12.49 -5.00
N PHE A 104 -11.77 11.69 -4.19
CA PHE A 104 -11.83 10.24 -4.24
C PHE A 104 -12.01 9.63 -2.85
N VAL A 105 -12.61 8.44 -2.83
CA VAL A 105 -12.59 7.52 -1.69
C VAL A 105 -11.89 6.27 -2.15
N LEU A 106 -10.78 5.92 -1.50
CA LEU A 106 -10.03 4.71 -1.80
C LEU A 106 -10.68 3.52 -1.08
N LEU A 107 -10.92 2.44 -1.81
CA LEU A 107 -11.67 1.26 -1.34
C LEU A 107 -10.74 0.11 -0.99
N LYS A 108 -9.84 -0.21 -1.91
CA LYS A 108 -8.95 -1.37 -1.85
C LYS A 108 -7.65 -1.04 -2.56
N MET A 109 -6.54 -1.54 -2.04
CA MET A 109 -5.26 -1.57 -2.73
C MET A 109 -4.99 -2.97 -3.27
N GLU A 110 -4.46 -3.03 -4.46
CA GLU A 110 -4.04 -4.24 -5.15
C GLU A 110 -2.57 -4.10 -5.56
N TYR A 111 -1.81 -5.17 -5.39
CA TYR A 111 -0.46 -5.28 -5.93
C TYR A 111 -0.49 -6.24 -7.13
N SER A 112 0.02 -5.77 -8.26
CA SER A 112 0.20 -6.57 -9.46
C SER A 112 1.64 -7.08 -9.54
N PRO A 113 1.92 -8.37 -9.26
CA PRO A 113 3.27 -8.92 -9.34
C PRO A 113 3.87 -8.83 -10.75
N LYS A 114 3.04 -9.03 -11.78
CA LYS A 114 3.45 -8.94 -13.18
C LYS A 114 3.97 -7.56 -13.57
N ASN A 115 3.31 -6.50 -13.10
CA ASN A 115 3.69 -5.13 -13.42
C ASN A 115 4.56 -4.48 -12.34
N ASP A 116 4.76 -5.16 -11.21
CA ASP A 116 5.42 -4.65 -10.01
C ASP A 116 4.88 -3.26 -9.60
N LYS A 117 3.55 -3.14 -9.54
CA LYS A 117 2.82 -1.88 -9.30
C LYS A 117 1.70 -2.02 -8.29
N PHE A 118 1.48 -0.98 -7.50
CA PHE A 118 0.29 -0.84 -6.69
C PHE A 118 -0.78 -0.02 -7.40
N ARG A 119 -2.04 -0.46 -7.22
CA ARG A 119 -3.25 0.20 -7.73
C ARG A 119 -4.23 0.42 -6.59
N ALA A 120 -4.99 1.50 -6.66
CA ALA A 120 -6.10 1.75 -5.75
C ALA A 120 -7.42 1.72 -6.52
N TYR A 121 -8.34 0.87 -6.09
CA TYR A 121 -9.74 0.97 -6.48
C TYR A 121 -10.36 2.14 -5.73
N CYS A 122 -11.15 2.94 -6.40
CA CYS A 122 -11.71 4.16 -5.81
C CYS A 122 -13.09 4.50 -6.36
N PHE A 123 -13.84 5.26 -5.57
CA PHE A 123 -14.96 6.05 -6.07
C PHE A 123 -14.50 7.48 -6.33
N HIS A 124 -14.84 8.01 -7.48
CA HIS A 124 -14.76 9.42 -7.78
C HIS A 124 -16.01 10.13 -7.26
N LEU A 125 -15.84 11.23 -6.53
CA LEU A 125 -16.94 11.99 -5.96
C LEU A 125 -17.15 13.29 -6.71
N ARG A 126 -18.41 13.55 -7.07
CA ARG A 126 -18.86 14.85 -7.60
C ARG A 126 -19.98 15.36 -6.69
N HIS A 127 -19.85 16.60 -6.20
CA HIS A 127 -20.79 17.19 -5.21
C HIS A 127 -21.03 16.27 -4.00
N ASP A 128 -19.93 15.61 -3.51
CA ASP A 128 -19.93 14.67 -2.39
C ASP A 128 -20.80 13.41 -2.59
N ARG A 129 -21.21 13.12 -3.82
CA ARG A 129 -21.91 11.89 -4.23
C ARG A 129 -20.97 11.04 -5.11
N ILE A 130 -21.17 9.73 -5.07
CA ILE A 130 -20.44 8.83 -5.98
C ILE A 130 -20.90 9.12 -7.40
N ASN A 131 -19.93 9.47 -8.24
CA ASN A 131 -20.16 9.71 -9.67
C ASN A 131 -19.85 8.43 -10.47
N ASP A 132 -18.66 7.88 -10.25
CA ASP A 132 -18.19 6.67 -10.91
C ASP A 132 -17.18 5.91 -10.03
N SER A 133 -16.78 4.72 -10.49
CA SER A 133 -15.71 3.93 -9.90
C SER A 133 -14.55 3.82 -10.88
N GLY A 134 -13.35 3.67 -10.35
CA GLY A 134 -12.16 3.57 -11.18
C GLY A 134 -10.97 2.95 -10.46
N ILE A 135 -9.88 2.84 -11.20
CA ILE A 135 -8.60 2.33 -10.70
C ILE A 135 -7.52 3.38 -10.98
N ILE A 136 -6.77 3.74 -9.94
CA ILE A 136 -5.65 4.67 -10.05
C ILE A 136 -4.35 3.91 -9.71
N ASN A 137 -3.36 3.96 -10.59
CA ASN A 137 -2.03 3.46 -10.27
C ASN A 137 -1.36 4.42 -9.28
N ILE A 138 -0.85 3.92 -8.17
CA ILE A 138 -0.23 4.75 -7.12
C ILE A 138 0.95 5.54 -7.67
N GLY A 139 1.79 4.92 -8.51
CA GLY A 139 2.93 5.59 -9.14
C GLY A 139 2.58 6.74 -10.11
N ARG A 140 1.30 6.91 -10.44
CA ARG A 140 0.82 8.03 -11.28
C ARG A 140 0.24 9.18 -10.48
N ILE A 141 0.09 9.04 -9.17
CA ILE A 141 -0.39 10.11 -8.29
C ILE A 141 0.74 11.11 -8.08
N THR A 142 0.47 12.37 -8.38
CA THR A 142 1.41 13.48 -8.16
C THR A 142 1.13 14.21 -6.86
N LYS A 143 -0.13 14.16 -6.39
CA LYS A 143 -0.53 14.81 -5.14
C LYS A 143 -1.71 14.09 -4.50
N ILE A 144 -1.67 13.95 -3.18
CA ILE A 144 -2.78 13.42 -2.37
C ILE A 144 -2.93 14.26 -1.10
N VAL A 145 -4.15 14.77 -0.86
CA VAL A 145 -4.45 15.65 0.29
C VAL A 145 -5.76 15.21 0.94
N TYR A 146 -5.79 15.15 2.27
CA TYR A 146 -7.02 14.90 3.01
C TYR A 146 -7.93 16.12 2.95
N THR A 147 -9.22 15.89 2.70
CA THR A 147 -10.22 16.96 2.68
C THR A 147 -10.79 17.28 4.07
N GLY A 148 -10.36 16.58 5.11
CA GLY A 148 -10.91 16.67 6.45
C GLY A 148 -12.24 15.92 6.66
N ARG A 149 -12.73 15.24 5.62
CA ARG A 149 -14.02 14.52 5.65
C ARG A 149 -13.82 13.01 5.57
N VAL A 150 -14.73 12.29 6.23
CA VAL A 150 -14.82 10.83 6.17
C VAL A 150 -16.03 10.44 5.33
N PHE A 151 -15.87 9.48 4.47
CA PHE A 151 -16.96 8.94 3.67
C PHE A 151 -17.82 8.01 4.53
N ARG A 152 -19.09 8.40 4.71
CA ARG A 152 -20.07 7.54 5.36
C ARG A 152 -20.62 6.55 4.35
N THR A 153 -20.23 5.30 4.50
CA THR A 153 -20.65 4.23 3.60
C THR A 153 -22.10 3.88 3.87
N PRO A 154 -23.01 3.96 2.89
CA PRO A 154 -24.32 3.34 3.01
C PRO A 154 -24.19 1.84 3.24
N VAL A 155 -25.06 1.24 4.06
CA VAL A 155 -25.05 -0.22 4.36
C VAL A 155 -25.01 -1.07 3.08
N SER A 156 -25.74 -0.67 2.04
CA SER A 156 -25.75 -1.33 0.72
C SER A 156 -24.40 -1.34 -0.01
N MET A 157 -23.45 -0.51 0.43
CA MET A 157 -22.13 -0.38 -0.20
C MET A 157 -20.99 -0.95 0.63
N GLU A 158 -21.26 -1.51 1.81
CA GLU A 158 -20.21 -2.10 2.65
C GLU A 158 -19.45 -3.24 1.95
N LYS A 159 -20.12 -3.94 1.02
CA LYS A 159 -19.50 -4.98 0.19
C LYS A 159 -18.30 -4.48 -0.64
N TYR A 160 -18.23 -3.19 -0.98
CA TYR A 160 -17.10 -2.61 -1.72
C TYR A 160 -15.88 -2.32 -0.84
N PHE A 161 -16.07 -2.32 0.49
CA PHE A 161 -15.01 -2.09 1.46
C PHE A 161 -14.59 -3.39 2.15
N SER A 162 -15.41 -4.45 2.09
CA SER A 162 -15.00 -5.78 2.51
C SER A 162 -13.95 -6.28 1.52
N ILE A 163 -12.84 -6.74 2.05
CA ILE A 163 -11.89 -7.52 1.27
C ILE A 163 -12.64 -8.80 0.92
N ASP A 164 -12.97 -8.94 -0.35
CA ASP A 164 -13.49 -10.21 -0.85
C ASP A 164 -12.33 -11.21 -0.73
N THR A 165 -12.30 -11.92 0.37
CA THR A 165 -11.41 -13.05 0.60
C THR A 165 -11.93 -14.25 -0.21
N GLY A 166 -12.29 -14.00 -1.46
CA GLY A 166 -12.56 -15.05 -2.42
C GLY A 166 -11.31 -15.91 -2.53
N VAL A 167 -11.30 -16.99 -1.77
CA VAL A 167 -10.41 -18.11 -1.98
C VAL A 167 -10.77 -18.65 -3.36
N LEU A 168 -9.86 -18.47 -4.31
CA LEU A 168 -9.80 -19.29 -5.51
C LEU A 168 -9.14 -20.60 -5.15
#